data_b70c41baf366e0829fee04b0ea7693c2
#
_entry.id   b70c41baf366e0829fee04b0ea7693c2
#
_cell.length_a   1.000
_cell.length_b   1.000
_cell.length_c   1.000
_cell.angle_alpha   90.00
_cell.angle_beta   90.00
_cell.angle_gamma   90.00
#
_symmetry.space_group_name_H-M   'P 1'
#
loop_
_entity.id
_entity.type
_entity.pdbx_description
1 polymer ?
#
loop_
_entity_poly.entity_id
_entity_poly.type
_entity_poly.pdbx_seq_one_letter_code
_entity_poly.pdbx_strand_id
1 'polypeptide(L)'
;MADDYALAYKKVTELTLEENAPASGDWGVRWDTSAGQPVRVAAENPLHTVGTTASLAELNMAADNSANTELVTTTNAIAAAESGTTYILNSATAFVSTLPAVAAGLRYTFYAGATQVTGGNHTIVPTDDNTIFGDYNVAGATVPASAEGSINWVADTMLPGDKVEVFCDGTNWYVSGGAAASGAITFTT
;
A
#
# COMPACT_ATOMS: atom_id res chain seq x y z
N MET A 1 -28.05 53.11 -11.27
CA MET A 1 -27.91 51.79 -10.59
C MET A 1 -28.27 50.59 -11.49
N ALA A 2 -28.79 50.77 -12.70
CA ALA A 2 -29.09 49.64 -13.61
C ALA A 2 -27.92 49.29 -14.56
N ASP A 3 -26.97 50.18 -14.75
CA ASP A 3 -25.84 49.98 -15.71
C ASP A 3 -24.70 49.08 -15.12
N ASP A 4 -24.58 49.00 -13.81
CA ASP A 4 -23.50 48.25 -13.19
C ASP A 4 -23.71 46.72 -13.27
N TYR A 5 -24.97 46.28 -13.22
CA TYR A 5 -25.32 44.87 -13.39
C TYR A 5 -25.19 44.40 -14.86
N ALA A 6 -25.47 45.26 -15.80
CA ALA A 6 -25.34 44.95 -17.22
C ALA A 6 -23.88 44.84 -17.65
N LEU A 7 -22.98 45.66 -17.06
CA LEU A 7 -21.53 45.58 -17.29
C LEU A 7 -20.92 44.30 -16.67
N ALA A 8 -21.37 43.93 -15.49
CA ALA A 8 -20.91 42.66 -14.85
C ALA A 8 -21.36 41.43 -15.64
N TYR A 9 -22.59 41.45 -16.19
CA TYR A 9 -23.11 40.35 -16.99
C TYR A 9 -22.40 40.25 -18.36
N LYS A 10 -22.08 41.37 -18.98
CA LYS A 10 -21.31 41.44 -20.24
C LYS A 10 -19.90 40.87 -20.07
N LYS A 11 -19.23 41.16 -18.95
CA LYS A 11 -17.87 40.63 -18.67
C LYS A 11 -17.82 39.13 -18.54
N VAL A 12 -18.89 38.49 -18.05
CA VAL A 12 -18.96 37.03 -17.95
C VAL A 12 -19.28 36.37 -19.30
N THR A 13 -20.04 37.02 -20.15
CA THR A 13 -20.40 36.49 -21.49
C THR A 13 -19.35 36.77 -22.56
N GLU A 14 -18.47 37.73 -22.34
CA GLU A 14 -17.36 38.08 -23.24
C GLU A 14 -16.02 37.41 -22.88
N LEU A 15 -16.03 36.37 -22.04
CA LEU A 15 -14.85 35.52 -21.82
C LEU A 15 -14.52 34.80 -23.14
N THR A 16 -13.69 35.44 -23.95
CA THR A 16 -13.10 34.82 -25.15
C THR A 16 -12.28 33.62 -24.71
N LEU A 17 -12.57 32.50 -25.34
CA LEU A 17 -11.70 31.30 -25.22
C LEU A 17 -10.30 31.72 -25.70
N GLU A 18 -9.33 31.61 -24.82
CA GLU A 18 -7.92 31.72 -25.23
C GLU A 18 -7.61 30.64 -26.28
N GLU A 19 -6.89 31.01 -27.34
CA GLU A 19 -6.59 30.14 -28.50
C GLU A 19 -5.78 28.87 -28.13
N ASN A 20 -5.30 28.78 -26.90
CA ASN A 20 -4.52 27.63 -26.38
C ASN A 20 -5.30 26.80 -25.36
N ALA A 21 -6.60 26.71 -25.47
CA ALA A 21 -7.41 25.81 -24.67
C ALA A 21 -6.95 24.34 -24.90
N PRO A 22 -6.62 23.57 -23.86
CA PRO A 22 -6.31 22.14 -24.05
C PRO A 22 -7.48 21.44 -24.74
N ALA A 23 -7.16 20.53 -25.66
CA ALA A 23 -8.11 19.87 -26.55
C ALA A 23 -9.07 18.90 -25.87
N SER A 24 -8.89 18.63 -24.56
CA SER A 24 -9.75 17.75 -23.77
C SER A 24 -9.80 18.24 -22.34
N GLY A 25 -10.97 18.22 -21.74
CA GLY A 25 -11.08 18.36 -20.31
C GLY A 25 -12.19 19.27 -19.83
N ASP A 26 -12.61 19.01 -18.63
CA ASP A 26 -13.45 19.89 -17.85
C ASP A 26 -12.66 21.14 -17.46
N TRP A 27 -13.35 22.28 -17.49
CA TRP A 27 -12.78 23.57 -17.17
C TRP A 27 -13.28 24.05 -15.81
N GLY A 28 -12.35 24.40 -14.94
CA GLY A 28 -12.64 25.17 -13.74
C GLY A 28 -12.44 26.67 -14.00
N VAL A 29 -13.20 27.51 -13.33
CA VAL A 29 -12.96 28.96 -13.29
C VAL A 29 -12.28 29.32 -11.99
N ARG A 30 -11.10 29.92 -12.09
CA ARG A 30 -10.34 30.40 -10.93
C ARG A 30 -10.25 31.93 -11.01
N TRP A 31 -10.32 32.57 -9.86
CA TRP A 31 -10.08 34.00 -9.76
C TRP A 31 -8.58 34.29 -9.74
N ASP A 32 -8.07 35.05 -10.71
CA ASP A 32 -6.69 35.52 -10.66
C ASP A 32 -6.62 36.78 -9.81
N THR A 33 -6.06 36.63 -8.61
CA THR A 33 -5.91 37.75 -7.67
C THR A 33 -4.92 38.82 -8.15
N SER A 34 -4.01 38.48 -9.07
CA SER A 34 -3.03 39.45 -9.63
C SER A 34 -3.62 40.30 -10.72
N ALA A 35 -4.51 39.75 -11.53
CA ALA A 35 -5.17 40.45 -12.63
C ALA A 35 -6.58 40.95 -12.29
N GLY A 36 -7.13 40.53 -11.14
CA GLY A 36 -8.51 40.88 -10.74
C GLY A 36 -9.58 40.32 -11.67
N GLN A 37 -9.28 39.21 -12.40
CA GLN A 37 -10.17 38.63 -13.39
C GLN A 37 -10.30 37.09 -13.19
N PRO A 38 -11.45 36.53 -13.56
CA PRO A 38 -11.61 35.09 -13.58
C PRO A 38 -10.78 34.47 -14.72
N VAL A 39 -9.94 33.51 -14.40
CA VAL A 39 -9.13 32.75 -15.37
C VAL A 39 -9.68 31.34 -15.47
N ARG A 40 -9.79 30.81 -16.67
CA ARG A 40 -10.05 29.38 -16.89
C ARG A 40 -8.79 28.60 -16.62
N VAL A 41 -8.88 27.59 -15.78
CA VAL A 41 -7.82 26.62 -15.58
C VAL A 41 -8.32 25.27 -16.05
N ALA A 42 -7.45 24.54 -16.74
CA ALA A 42 -7.74 23.16 -17.10
C ALA A 42 -7.96 22.34 -15.82
N ALA A 43 -9.09 21.66 -15.75
CA ALA A 43 -9.40 20.78 -14.62
C ALA A 43 -8.67 19.44 -14.74
N GLU A 44 -7.46 19.44 -15.30
CA GLU A 44 -6.67 18.21 -15.45
C GLU A 44 -6.31 17.56 -14.11
N ASN A 45 -6.38 18.35 -13.04
CA ASN A 45 -6.22 17.82 -11.71
C ASN A 45 -6.79 18.76 -10.64
N PRO A 46 -8.10 18.71 -10.33
CA PRO A 46 -8.71 19.59 -9.32
C PRO A 46 -8.10 19.38 -7.91
N LEU A 47 -7.44 18.26 -7.66
CA LEU A 47 -6.76 17.96 -6.40
C LEU A 47 -5.37 18.59 -6.31
N HIS A 48 -4.74 18.92 -7.45
CA HIS A 48 -3.42 19.55 -7.48
C HIS A 48 -3.42 21.01 -7.00
N THR A 49 -4.57 21.68 -7.00
CA THR A 49 -4.66 23.10 -6.64
C THR A 49 -4.76 23.37 -5.13
N VAL A 50 -4.83 22.36 -4.29
CA VAL A 50 -5.07 22.50 -2.84
C VAL A 50 -3.90 21.95 -2.00
N GLY A 51 -2.67 22.13 -2.48
CA GLY A 51 -1.47 21.80 -1.68
C GLY A 51 -1.20 20.31 -1.51
N THR A 52 -1.85 19.44 -2.30
CA THR A 52 -1.50 18.02 -2.35
C THR A 52 -0.31 17.84 -3.30
N THR A 53 0.74 17.23 -2.81
CA THR A 53 1.91 16.84 -3.62
C THR A 53 1.72 15.47 -4.30
N ALA A 54 0.64 14.77 -3.96
CA ALA A 54 0.32 13.48 -4.54
C ALA A 54 -0.15 13.61 -5.99
N SER A 55 0.42 12.82 -6.87
CA SER A 55 -0.02 12.68 -8.25
C SER A 55 -1.35 11.93 -8.34
N LEU A 56 -2.07 12.06 -9.46
CA LEU A 56 -3.30 11.31 -9.70
C LEU A 56 -3.03 9.77 -9.70
N ALA A 57 -1.85 9.36 -10.16
CA ALA A 57 -1.43 7.96 -10.12
C ALA A 57 -1.28 7.45 -8.68
N GLU A 58 -0.67 8.23 -7.79
CA GLU A 58 -0.53 7.89 -6.38
C GLU A 58 -1.88 7.84 -5.66
N LEU A 59 -2.80 8.73 -5.99
CA LEU A 59 -4.17 8.71 -5.47
C LEU A 59 -4.96 7.49 -5.97
N ASN A 60 -4.81 7.12 -7.23
CA ASN A 60 -5.44 5.92 -7.78
C ASN A 60 -4.85 4.64 -7.18
N MET A 61 -3.53 4.58 -6.95
CA MET A 61 -2.89 3.47 -6.24
C MET A 61 -3.38 3.35 -4.79
N ALA A 62 -3.63 4.46 -4.11
CA ALA A 62 -4.19 4.45 -2.76
C ALA A 62 -5.66 3.99 -2.73
N ALA A 63 -6.41 4.17 -3.80
CA ALA A 63 -7.81 3.78 -3.94
C ALA A 63 -8.00 2.36 -4.50
N ASP A 64 -7.05 1.87 -5.29
CA ASP A 64 -7.10 0.53 -5.91
C ASP A 64 -6.27 -0.48 -5.10
N ASN A 65 -6.94 -1.11 -4.13
CA ASN A 65 -6.32 -2.17 -3.33
C ASN A 65 -6.03 -3.45 -4.12
N SER A 66 -6.49 -3.61 -5.35
CA SER A 66 -6.18 -4.79 -6.17
C SER A 66 -4.71 -4.82 -6.57
N ALA A 67 -4.09 -3.66 -6.78
CA ALA A 67 -2.66 -3.52 -7.04
C ALA A 67 -1.79 -3.84 -5.80
N ASN A 68 -2.39 -3.83 -4.59
CA ASN A 68 -1.72 -4.11 -3.33
C ASN A 68 -1.95 -5.57 -2.86
N THR A 69 -2.29 -6.48 -3.78
CA THR A 69 -2.44 -7.91 -3.48
C THR A 69 -1.63 -8.74 -4.47
N GLU A 70 -0.72 -9.55 -3.96
CA GLU A 70 0.15 -10.41 -4.77
C GLU A 70 0.00 -11.88 -4.39
N LEU A 71 -0.12 -12.74 -5.41
CA LEU A 71 -0.09 -14.19 -5.25
C LEU A 71 1.35 -14.69 -5.40
N VAL A 72 1.92 -15.17 -4.30
CA VAL A 72 3.31 -15.66 -4.27
C VAL A 72 3.31 -17.18 -4.39
N THR A 73 3.97 -17.68 -5.43
CA THR A 73 4.06 -19.13 -5.72
C THR A 73 5.50 -19.64 -5.76
N THR A 74 6.48 -18.76 -5.61
CA THR A 74 7.91 -19.07 -5.67
C THR A 74 8.70 -18.06 -4.83
N THR A 75 9.97 -18.33 -4.60
CA THR A 75 10.89 -17.42 -3.91
C THR A 75 10.85 -16.03 -4.53
N ASN A 76 10.71 -15.01 -3.69
CA ASN A 76 10.68 -13.61 -4.09
C ASN A 76 11.46 -12.73 -3.10
N ALA A 77 11.86 -11.55 -3.58
CA ALA A 77 12.44 -10.49 -2.77
C ALA A 77 11.46 -9.31 -2.78
N ILE A 78 11.02 -8.91 -1.60
CA ILE A 78 10.05 -7.83 -1.41
C ILE A 78 10.78 -6.50 -1.42
N ALA A 79 10.29 -5.53 -2.18
CA ALA A 79 10.86 -4.20 -2.23
C ALA A 79 10.18 -3.25 -1.20
N ALA A 80 10.93 -2.24 -0.74
CA ALA A 80 10.38 -1.22 0.16
C ALA A 80 9.22 -0.43 -0.50
N ALA A 81 9.25 -0.28 -1.83
CA ALA A 81 8.18 0.36 -2.60
C ALA A 81 6.84 -0.41 -2.57
N GLU A 82 6.86 -1.69 -2.20
CA GLU A 82 5.68 -2.54 -2.05
C GLU A 82 5.07 -2.48 -0.65
N SER A 83 5.46 -1.50 0.16
CA SER A 83 4.89 -1.31 1.49
C SER A 83 3.37 -1.11 1.43
N GLY A 84 2.64 -1.86 2.24
CA GLY A 84 1.18 -1.94 2.22
C GLY A 84 0.62 -3.12 1.44
N THR A 85 1.46 -3.91 0.77
CA THR A 85 1.02 -5.07 -0.01
C THR A 85 0.62 -6.24 0.88
N THR A 86 -0.42 -6.94 0.45
CA THR A 86 -0.86 -8.22 0.99
C THR A 86 -0.38 -9.35 0.08
N TYR A 87 0.44 -10.24 0.61
CA TYR A 87 0.96 -11.42 -0.08
C TYR A 87 0.16 -12.67 0.29
N ILE A 88 -0.27 -13.40 -0.72
CA ILE A 88 -0.95 -14.69 -0.54
C ILE A 88 0.05 -15.80 -0.91
N LEU A 89 0.55 -16.51 0.10
CA LEU A 89 1.50 -17.61 -0.07
C LEU A 89 0.76 -18.85 -0.54
N ASN A 90 0.88 -19.19 -1.82
CA ASN A 90 0.02 -20.19 -2.47
C ASN A 90 0.81 -21.15 -3.34
N SER A 91 1.59 -22.03 -2.72
CA SER A 91 2.38 -23.05 -3.41
C SER A 91 2.46 -24.33 -2.57
N ALA A 92 2.43 -25.49 -3.22
CA ALA A 92 2.72 -26.75 -2.57
C ALA A 92 4.24 -26.95 -2.32
N THR A 93 5.08 -26.19 -3.02
CA THR A 93 6.54 -26.24 -2.87
C THR A 93 7.01 -25.13 -1.94
N ALA A 94 7.89 -25.46 -1.01
CA ALA A 94 8.52 -24.49 -0.10
C ALA A 94 9.26 -23.39 -0.87
N PHE A 95 9.18 -22.17 -0.37
CA PHE A 95 9.92 -21.02 -0.89
C PHE A 95 10.24 -20.00 0.21
N VAL A 96 11.08 -19.03 -0.13
CA VAL A 96 11.50 -17.96 0.77
C VAL A 96 11.06 -16.62 0.21
N SER A 97 10.45 -15.80 1.05
CA SER A 97 10.19 -14.38 0.79
C SER A 97 11.15 -13.55 1.64
N THR A 98 11.97 -12.71 1.02
CA THR A 98 12.93 -11.87 1.72
C THR A 98 12.36 -10.47 1.89
N LEU A 99 12.25 -10.00 3.14
CA LEU A 99 11.85 -8.63 3.46
C LEU A 99 12.94 -7.65 3.03
N PRO A 100 12.60 -6.42 2.66
CA PRO A 100 13.60 -5.41 2.33
C PRO A 100 14.44 -5.01 3.56
N ALA A 101 15.50 -4.26 3.34
CA ALA A 101 16.25 -3.61 4.41
C ALA A 101 15.31 -2.79 5.31
N VAL A 102 15.60 -2.76 6.61
CA VAL A 102 14.79 -2.06 7.61
C VAL A 102 14.63 -0.56 7.26
N ALA A 103 13.40 -0.09 7.27
CA ALA A 103 13.07 1.32 7.12
C ALA A 103 11.76 1.62 7.86
N ALA A 104 11.69 2.77 8.50
CA ALA A 104 10.53 3.13 9.32
C ALA A 104 9.25 3.22 8.48
N GLY A 105 8.18 2.60 8.98
CA GLY A 105 6.84 2.65 8.40
C GLY A 105 6.54 1.57 7.37
N LEU A 106 7.49 0.70 7.02
CA LEU A 106 7.23 -0.44 6.15
C LEU A 106 6.23 -1.41 6.80
N ARG A 107 5.31 -1.94 5.99
CA ARG A 107 4.26 -2.88 6.42
C ARG A 107 3.98 -3.88 5.33
N TYR A 108 3.83 -5.14 5.72
CA TYR A 108 3.41 -6.19 4.82
C TYR A 108 2.48 -7.15 5.55
N THR A 109 1.53 -7.72 4.82
CA THR A 109 0.60 -8.72 5.34
C THR A 109 0.76 -10.00 4.54
N PHE A 110 0.85 -11.12 5.21
CA PHE A 110 0.99 -12.43 4.58
C PHE A 110 -0.18 -13.32 5.00
N TYR A 111 -0.81 -13.96 4.02
CA TYR A 111 -1.84 -14.96 4.23
C TYR A 111 -1.41 -16.30 3.65
N ALA A 112 -1.72 -17.37 4.36
CA ALA A 112 -1.71 -18.69 3.78
C ALA A 112 -2.81 -18.80 2.71
N GLY A 113 -2.43 -19.13 1.48
CA GLY A 113 -3.35 -19.38 0.37
C GLY A 113 -4.04 -20.72 0.46
N ALA A 114 -4.86 -21.04 -0.54
CA ALA A 114 -5.63 -22.29 -0.60
C ALA A 114 -4.75 -23.53 -0.82
N THR A 115 -3.56 -23.36 -1.43
CA THR A 115 -2.61 -24.43 -1.66
C THR A 115 -1.66 -24.56 -0.46
N GLN A 116 -1.78 -25.64 0.28
CA GLN A 116 -0.94 -25.92 1.44
C GLN A 116 0.46 -26.38 0.99
N VAL A 117 1.48 -25.85 1.65
CA VAL A 117 2.87 -26.29 1.41
C VAL A 117 3.12 -27.66 2.02
N THR A 118 3.90 -28.48 1.31
CA THR A 118 4.29 -29.84 1.72
C THR A 118 5.81 -30.02 1.58
N GLY A 119 6.41 -30.81 2.47
CA GLY A 119 7.82 -31.18 2.38
C GLY A 119 8.83 -30.05 2.67
N GLY A 120 8.39 -28.94 3.24
CA GLY A 120 9.21 -27.80 3.65
C GLY A 120 8.35 -26.58 3.93
N ASN A 121 8.85 -25.57 4.61
CA ASN A 121 8.07 -24.42 5.02
C ASN A 121 8.09 -23.29 3.97
N HIS A 122 7.02 -22.49 3.92
CA HIS A 122 7.17 -21.13 3.41
C HIS A 122 7.84 -20.30 4.51
N THR A 123 8.89 -19.59 4.16
CA THR A 123 9.67 -18.83 5.13
C THR A 123 9.76 -17.38 4.73
N ILE A 124 9.54 -16.48 5.68
CA ILE A 124 9.83 -15.06 5.52
C ILE A 124 11.07 -14.75 6.33
N VAL A 125 12.06 -14.13 5.67
CA VAL A 125 13.32 -13.74 6.28
C VAL A 125 13.53 -12.24 6.15
N PRO A 126 14.00 -11.54 7.19
CA PRO A 126 14.48 -10.18 7.05
C PRO A 126 15.84 -10.18 6.31
N THR A 127 16.20 -9.05 5.73
CA THR A 127 17.55 -8.88 5.15
C THR A 127 18.63 -8.85 6.23
N ASP A 128 18.27 -8.34 7.41
CA ASP A 128 19.17 -8.26 8.57
C ASP A 128 18.77 -9.34 9.58
N ASP A 129 19.74 -10.11 10.05
CA ASP A 129 19.50 -11.24 10.95
C ASP A 129 18.93 -10.81 12.32
N ASN A 130 18.06 -11.67 12.88
CA ASN A 130 17.57 -11.58 14.27
C ASN A 130 16.88 -10.25 14.61
N THR A 131 16.11 -9.69 13.68
CA THR A 131 15.42 -8.42 13.84
C THR A 131 13.92 -8.54 14.05
N ILE A 132 13.37 -9.77 14.19
CA ILE A 132 11.93 -10.01 14.33
C ILE A 132 11.56 -10.13 15.80
N PHE A 133 10.60 -9.29 16.22
CA PHE A 133 10.05 -9.23 17.57
C PHE A 133 8.53 -9.21 17.55
N GLY A 134 7.89 -9.57 18.64
CA GLY A 134 6.45 -9.43 18.84
C GLY A 134 5.77 -10.68 19.36
N ASP A 135 4.46 -10.70 19.25
CA ASP A 135 3.61 -11.79 19.73
C ASP A 135 2.70 -12.28 18.61
N TYR A 136 2.53 -13.58 18.56
CA TYR A 136 1.70 -14.25 17.57
C TYR A 136 0.76 -15.27 18.26
N ASN A 137 -0.51 -15.29 17.86
CA ASN A 137 -1.47 -16.25 18.43
C ASN A 137 -1.56 -17.51 17.57
N VAL A 138 -1.26 -18.66 18.14
CA VAL A 138 -1.35 -19.97 17.48
C VAL A 138 -2.31 -20.86 18.26
N ALA A 139 -3.42 -21.22 17.67
CA ALA A 139 -4.44 -22.08 18.30
C ALA A 139 -4.86 -21.61 19.71
N GLY A 140 -4.94 -20.28 19.91
CA GLY A 140 -5.31 -19.68 21.20
C GLY A 140 -4.15 -19.51 22.18
N ALA A 141 -2.94 -19.92 21.86
CA ALA A 141 -1.74 -19.70 22.66
C ALA A 141 -0.87 -18.58 22.05
N THR A 142 -0.28 -17.74 22.89
CA THR A 142 0.69 -16.74 22.45
C THR A 142 2.05 -17.37 22.21
N VAL A 143 2.63 -17.14 21.05
CA VAL A 143 4.00 -17.51 20.69
C VAL A 143 4.81 -16.23 20.55
N PRO A 144 5.77 -15.95 21.43
CA PRO A 144 6.61 -14.77 21.35
C PRO A 144 7.69 -14.95 20.27
N ALA A 145 8.00 -13.84 19.58
CA ALA A 145 9.20 -13.68 18.76
C ALA A 145 10.15 -12.72 19.48
N SER A 146 11.39 -13.11 19.68
CA SER A 146 12.39 -12.31 20.40
C SER A 146 13.75 -12.40 19.72
N ALA A 147 14.03 -11.45 18.83
CA ALA A 147 15.22 -11.41 18.00
C ALA A 147 15.32 -12.64 17.07
N GLU A 148 14.23 -12.95 16.40
CA GLU A 148 14.17 -14.08 15.48
C GLU A 148 14.66 -13.70 14.07
N GLY A 149 15.22 -14.69 13.37
CA GLY A 149 15.73 -14.54 12.00
C GLY A 149 14.71 -14.93 10.93
N SER A 150 13.64 -15.64 11.30
CA SER A 150 12.61 -16.03 10.32
C SER A 150 11.24 -16.31 10.92
N ILE A 151 10.22 -16.18 10.04
CA ILE A 151 8.84 -16.60 10.27
C ILE A 151 8.56 -17.76 9.34
N ASN A 152 8.13 -18.90 9.87
CA ASN A 152 7.89 -20.10 9.09
C ASN A 152 6.41 -20.49 9.10
N TRP A 153 5.80 -20.60 7.93
CA TRP A 153 4.55 -21.34 7.73
C TRP A 153 4.88 -22.81 7.57
N VAL A 154 4.52 -23.59 8.58
CA VAL A 154 4.94 -24.98 8.71
C VAL A 154 4.15 -25.86 7.74
N ALA A 155 4.90 -26.66 6.98
CA ALA A 155 4.33 -27.61 6.02
C ALA A 155 3.31 -28.55 6.69
N ASP A 156 2.28 -28.88 5.94
CA ASP A 156 1.20 -29.80 6.33
C ASP A 156 0.39 -29.36 7.58
N THR A 157 0.74 -28.18 8.17
CA THR A 157 0.11 -27.68 9.40
C THR A 157 -0.56 -26.31 9.18
N MET A 158 0.02 -25.44 8.34
CA MET A 158 -0.59 -24.16 8.00
C MET A 158 -1.96 -24.38 7.36
N LEU A 159 -2.90 -23.51 7.66
CA LEU A 159 -4.25 -23.56 7.08
C LEU A 159 -4.53 -22.29 6.25
N PRO A 160 -5.34 -22.41 5.19
CA PRO A 160 -5.77 -21.25 4.43
C PRO A 160 -6.38 -20.18 5.34
N GLY A 161 -5.88 -18.94 5.23
CA GLY A 161 -6.32 -17.82 6.05
C GLY A 161 -5.48 -17.57 7.29
N ASP A 162 -4.54 -18.43 7.66
CA ASP A 162 -3.51 -18.09 8.65
C ASP A 162 -2.77 -16.83 8.20
N LYS A 163 -2.56 -15.87 9.13
CA LYS A 163 -2.17 -14.51 8.78
C LYS A 163 -1.03 -14.02 9.65
N VAL A 164 -0.01 -13.42 9.03
CA VAL A 164 1.03 -12.64 9.71
C VAL A 164 1.06 -11.22 9.14
N GLU A 165 1.10 -10.24 10.01
CA GLU A 165 1.42 -8.86 9.70
C GLU A 165 2.81 -8.53 10.23
N VAL A 166 3.61 -7.82 9.44
CA VAL A 166 4.90 -7.30 9.83
C VAL A 166 4.94 -5.78 9.67
N PHE A 167 5.52 -5.11 10.64
CA PHE A 167 5.73 -3.67 10.66
C PHE A 167 7.18 -3.36 11.02
N CYS A 168 7.79 -2.37 10.38
CA CYS A 168 9.17 -1.95 10.65
C CYS A 168 9.21 -0.55 11.28
N ASP A 169 9.96 -0.40 12.39
CA ASP A 169 10.20 0.89 13.04
C ASP A 169 11.43 1.65 12.50
N GLY A 170 12.15 1.01 11.57
CA GLY A 170 13.41 1.50 11.01
C GLY A 170 14.64 0.74 11.52
N THR A 171 14.46 -0.14 12.52
CA THR A 171 15.53 -0.95 13.11
C THR A 171 15.11 -2.42 13.20
N ASN A 172 13.86 -2.67 13.61
CA ASN A 172 13.34 -4.01 13.84
C ASN A 172 12.02 -4.21 13.12
N TRP A 173 11.71 -5.48 12.86
CA TRP A 173 10.42 -5.95 12.40
C TRP A 173 9.58 -6.44 13.57
N TYR A 174 8.35 -5.98 13.64
CA TYR A 174 7.37 -6.40 14.64
C TYR A 174 6.30 -7.23 13.98
N VAL A 175 6.01 -8.38 14.56
CA VAL A 175 5.01 -9.33 14.03
C VAL A 175 3.76 -9.33 14.89
N SER A 176 2.63 -9.54 14.23
CA SER A 176 1.34 -9.84 14.84
C SER A 176 0.53 -10.72 13.92
N GLY A 177 -0.46 -11.43 14.47
CA GLY A 177 -1.34 -12.24 13.65
C GLY A 177 -1.90 -13.46 14.37
N GLY A 178 -2.36 -14.43 13.58
CA GLY A 178 -2.96 -15.63 14.13
C GLY A 178 -2.97 -16.81 13.15
N ALA A 179 -2.79 -17.99 13.69
CA ALA A 179 -2.98 -19.27 13.02
C ALA A 179 -3.92 -20.17 13.81
N ALA A 180 -4.75 -20.93 13.07
CA ALA A 180 -5.78 -21.77 13.68
C ALA A 180 -5.21 -23.09 14.24
N ALA A 181 -4.17 -23.66 13.61
CA ALA A 181 -3.58 -24.90 14.04
C ALA A 181 -2.33 -24.71 14.91
N SER A 182 -2.17 -25.55 15.92
CA SER A 182 -0.95 -25.56 16.75
C SER A 182 0.28 -25.88 15.91
N GLY A 183 1.33 -25.06 16.03
CA GLY A 183 2.56 -25.23 15.27
C GLY A 183 2.49 -24.80 13.80
N ALA A 184 1.38 -24.19 13.33
CA ALA A 184 1.24 -23.71 11.93
C ALA A 184 2.22 -22.59 11.61
N ILE A 185 2.54 -21.74 12.59
CA ILE A 185 3.55 -20.70 12.49
C ILE A 185 4.59 -20.91 13.59
N THR A 186 5.86 -20.81 13.22
CA THR A 186 7.01 -20.86 14.13
C THR A 186 8.03 -19.78 13.78
N PHE A 187 8.81 -19.41 14.76
CA PHE A 187 9.95 -18.50 14.58
C PHE A 187 11.26 -19.28 14.80
N THR A 188 12.30 -18.89 14.06
CA THR A 188 13.65 -19.46 14.24
C THR A 188 14.71 -18.38 14.12
N THR A 189 15.74 -18.46 14.94
CA THR A 189 16.95 -17.63 14.88
C THR A 189 17.87 -18.03 13.74
#